data_3f115ff8f34b5cc277cc7370ec5cfb1a
#
_entry.id   3f115ff8f34b5cc277cc7370ec5cfb1a
#
_cell.length_a   1.000
_cell.length_b   1.000
_cell.length_c   1.000
_cell.angle_alpha   90.00
_cell.angle_beta   90.00
_cell.angle_gamma   90.00
#
_symmetry.space_group_name_H-M   'P 1'
#
loop_
_entity.id
_entity.type
_entity.pdbx_description
1 polymer ?
#
loop_
_entity_poly.entity_id
_entity_poly.type
_entity_poly.pdbx_seq_one_letter_code
_entity_poly.pdbx_strand_id
1 'polypeptide(L)'
;MAAALLCLNLQAKKALVVIAHGSSSEDWNDTVLALESRLDRTDIPGISYKRVALMEFAQPNIASVMRDCELQQIDTVFVLPLFISPSGHSEDDIPNLLGLKYDPSVHSDLVAEGAEFVRTRMHLVVGPTLMDSGVIEKAMTERVKALSSDPEKEAVVFLAHGDGARIGFWKGILKKCEEAVKAQGFDYVDYQLIGMGQSFAKDVMPLLARARDAREKTIVQGIYLVSNVGSMARMSGMGDADSAKIVYGEAGILPESADDVMEWIVKAVEEWLGEK
;
A
#
# COMPACT_ATOMS: atom_id res chain seq x y z
N MET A 1 -10.61 -33.74 50.53
CA MET A 1 -11.18 -32.90 49.48
C MET A 1 -10.04 -32.20 48.69
N ALA A 2 -9.72 -32.73 47.51
CA ALA A 2 -8.66 -32.16 46.68
C ALA A 2 -9.31 -31.11 45.76
N ALA A 3 -8.92 -29.85 45.93
CA ALA A 3 -9.30 -28.79 45.03
C ALA A 3 -8.49 -28.93 43.72
N ALA A 4 -9.15 -29.36 42.66
CA ALA A 4 -8.58 -29.31 41.32
C ALA A 4 -8.48 -27.85 40.91
N LEU A 5 -7.25 -27.28 40.87
CA LEU A 5 -6.97 -26.03 40.17
C LEU A 5 -7.19 -26.28 38.66
N LEU A 6 -8.31 -25.83 38.13
CA LEU A 6 -8.44 -25.63 36.67
C LEU A 6 -7.47 -24.49 36.28
N CYS A 7 -6.30 -24.86 35.82
CA CYS A 7 -5.48 -23.94 35.04
C CYS A 7 -6.23 -23.68 33.70
N LEU A 8 -7.05 -22.66 33.66
CA LEU A 8 -7.48 -22.10 32.39
C LEU A 8 -6.21 -21.65 31.66
N ASN A 9 -5.80 -22.42 30.66
CA ASN A 9 -4.82 -21.96 29.67
C ASN A 9 -5.46 -20.77 28.97
N LEU A 10 -5.30 -19.54 29.49
CA LEU A 10 -5.57 -18.34 28.77
C LEU A 10 -4.51 -18.28 27.65
N GLN A 11 -4.90 -18.76 26.49
CA GLN A 11 -4.08 -18.57 25.30
C GLN A 11 -4.01 -17.05 25.02
N ALA A 12 -2.80 -16.50 24.92
CA ALA A 12 -2.58 -15.10 24.66
C ALA A 12 -3.31 -14.68 23.36
N LYS A 13 -4.16 -13.66 23.47
CA LYS A 13 -4.94 -13.17 22.36
C LYS A 13 -4.08 -12.32 21.43
N LYS A 14 -4.18 -12.59 20.14
CA LYS A 14 -3.45 -11.84 19.11
C LYS A 14 -4.39 -11.09 18.19
N ALA A 15 -4.01 -9.89 17.79
CA ALA A 15 -4.70 -9.09 16.80
C ALA A 15 -3.84 -8.83 15.57
N LEU A 16 -4.50 -8.63 14.44
CA LEU A 16 -3.94 -8.07 13.22
C LEU A 16 -4.50 -6.66 13.03
N VAL A 17 -3.62 -5.68 12.87
CA VAL A 17 -3.96 -4.31 12.50
C VAL A 17 -3.25 -3.95 11.21
N VAL A 18 -4.02 -3.78 10.13
CA VAL A 18 -3.52 -3.31 8.84
C VAL A 18 -3.54 -1.79 8.85
N ILE A 19 -2.39 -1.15 8.61
CA ILE A 19 -2.27 0.32 8.64
C ILE A 19 -2.00 0.83 7.23
N ALA A 20 -2.85 1.74 6.74
CA ALA A 20 -2.62 2.50 5.52
C ALA A 20 -2.44 3.99 5.83
N HIS A 21 -1.95 4.75 4.84
CA HIS A 21 -1.65 6.18 5.01
C HIS A 21 -2.87 6.99 5.47
N GLY A 22 -4.01 6.80 4.81
CA GLY A 22 -5.14 7.70 4.91
C GLY A 22 -5.10 8.82 3.87
N SER A 23 -6.21 9.52 3.68
CA SER A 23 -6.34 10.60 2.71
C SER A 23 -7.40 11.60 3.15
N SER A 24 -7.31 12.83 2.64
CA SER A 24 -8.41 13.80 2.70
C SER A 24 -9.58 13.44 1.77
N SER A 25 -9.42 12.43 0.91
CA SER A 25 -10.48 11.88 0.04
C SER A 25 -11.21 10.75 0.77
N GLU A 26 -12.51 10.91 0.98
CA GLU A 26 -13.37 9.87 1.57
C GLU A 26 -13.36 8.60 0.72
N ASP A 27 -13.51 8.71 -0.61
CA ASP A 27 -13.50 7.55 -1.52
C ASP A 27 -12.20 6.73 -1.41
N TRP A 28 -11.07 7.40 -1.19
CA TRP A 28 -9.79 6.74 -0.96
C TRP A 28 -9.81 5.93 0.34
N ASN A 29 -10.28 6.56 1.41
CA ASN A 29 -10.36 5.93 2.74
C ASN A 29 -11.34 4.76 2.72
N ASP A 30 -12.53 4.94 2.13
CA ASP A 30 -13.55 3.90 2.02
C ASP A 30 -13.05 2.69 1.24
N THR A 31 -12.27 2.91 0.17
CA THR A 31 -11.65 1.83 -0.60
C THR A 31 -10.72 0.97 0.26
N VAL A 32 -9.90 1.59 1.10
CA VAL A 32 -9.00 0.88 2.02
C VAL A 32 -9.76 0.23 3.16
N LEU A 33 -10.70 0.96 3.78
CA LEU A 33 -11.49 0.46 4.91
C LEU A 33 -12.42 -0.71 4.51
N ALA A 34 -12.78 -0.83 3.23
CA ALA A 34 -13.52 -1.99 2.72
C ALA A 34 -12.78 -3.32 2.92
N LEU A 35 -11.45 -3.31 3.09
CA LEU A 35 -10.67 -4.50 3.47
C LEU A 35 -11.11 -5.07 4.82
N GLU A 36 -11.59 -4.25 5.75
CA GLU A 36 -12.05 -4.73 7.07
C GLU A 36 -13.16 -5.78 6.94
N SER A 37 -14.13 -5.55 6.06
CA SER A 37 -15.18 -6.53 5.78
C SER A 37 -14.66 -7.84 5.19
N ARG A 38 -13.54 -7.82 4.47
CA ARG A 38 -12.87 -9.02 3.96
C ARG A 38 -12.10 -9.73 5.07
N LEU A 39 -11.38 -8.99 5.89
CA LEU A 39 -10.68 -9.48 7.08
C LEU A 39 -11.66 -10.18 8.03
N ASP A 40 -12.82 -9.60 8.28
CA ASP A 40 -13.83 -10.19 9.18
C ASP A 40 -14.33 -11.55 8.68
N ARG A 41 -14.49 -11.72 7.37
CA ARG A 41 -14.93 -12.98 6.75
C ARG A 41 -13.82 -14.01 6.58
N THR A 42 -12.55 -13.60 6.68
CA THR A 42 -11.40 -14.48 6.52
C THR A 42 -11.02 -15.06 7.87
N ASP A 43 -11.09 -16.38 8.01
CA ASP A 43 -10.53 -17.06 9.19
C ASP A 43 -8.99 -17.06 9.08
N ILE A 44 -8.34 -16.48 10.09
CA ILE A 44 -6.89 -16.48 10.21
C ILE A 44 -6.56 -17.14 11.54
N PRO A 45 -6.10 -18.41 11.53
CA PRO A 45 -5.81 -19.15 12.74
C PRO A 45 -4.88 -18.38 13.68
N GLY A 46 -5.17 -18.38 14.97
CA GLY A 46 -4.37 -17.68 15.97
C GLY A 46 -4.64 -16.18 16.10
N ILE A 47 -5.45 -15.56 15.23
CA ILE A 47 -5.85 -14.15 15.28
C ILE A 47 -7.31 -14.04 15.76
N SER A 48 -7.51 -13.38 16.89
CA SER A 48 -8.84 -13.21 17.50
C SER A 48 -9.51 -11.85 17.19
N TYR A 49 -8.76 -10.88 16.70
CA TYR A 49 -9.26 -9.54 16.39
C TYR A 49 -8.53 -8.95 15.17
N LYS A 50 -9.27 -8.35 14.26
CA LYS A 50 -8.72 -7.81 13.00
C LYS A 50 -9.30 -6.44 12.74
N ARG A 51 -8.46 -5.46 12.36
CA ARG A 51 -8.87 -4.08 12.07
C ARG A 51 -8.02 -3.47 10.96
N VAL A 52 -8.58 -2.46 10.32
CA VAL A 52 -7.87 -1.52 9.45
C VAL A 52 -7.77 -0.18 10.18
N ALA A 53 -6.61 0.45 10.15
CA ALA A 53 -6.37 1.77 10.70
C ALA A 53 -5.78 2.70 9.64
N LEU A 54 -6.10 3.98 9.75
CA LEU A 54 -5.52 5.04 8.92
C LEU A 54 -4.50 5.83 9.75
N MET A 55 -3.36 6.15 9.15
CA MET A 55 -2.30 6.88 9.85
C MET A 55 -2.69 8.35 10.03
N GLU A 56 -3.26 8.96 8.99
CA GLU A 56 -3.57 10.39 8.91
C GLU A 56 -4.97 10.67 8.38
N PHE A 57 -5.42 11.90 8.54
CA PHE A 57 -6.60 12.56 7.94
C PHE A 57 -7.97 12.02 8.34
N ALA A 58 -8.11 10.76 8.73
CA ALA A 58 -9.41 10.14 8.97
C ALA A 58 -9.41 9.13 10.12
N GLN A 59 -10.62 8.68 10.45
CA GLN A 59 -10.87 7.61 11.41
C GLN A 59 -11.24 6.31 10.67
N PRO A 60 -10.97 5.15 11.28
CA PRO A 60 -10.30 4.96 12.59
C PRO A 60 -8.78 5.19 12.49
N ASN A 61 -8.23 6.03 13.37
CA ASN A 61 -6.78 6.23 13.42
C ASN A 61 -6.08 5.12 14.23
N ILE A 62 -4.74 5.07 14.13
CA ILE A 62 -3.92 4.06 14.80
C ILE A 62 -4.21 4.00 16.31
N ALA A 63 -4.24 5.15 16.97
CA ALA A 63 -4.44 5.22 18.42
C ALA A 63 -5.83 4.72 18.83
N SER A 64 -6.88 5.02 18.06
CA SER A 64 -8.24 4.53 18.33
C SER A 64 -8.32 3.01 18.20
N VAL A 65 -7.74 2.43 17.14
CA VAL A 65 -7.73 0.99 16.92
C VAL A 65 -6.91 0.27 17.99
N MET A 66 -5.80 0.85 18.44
CA MET A 66 -5.02 0.25 19.55
C MET A 66 -5.79 0.28 20.88
N ARG A 67 -6.58 1.32 21.15
CA ARG A 67 -7.50 1.33 22.31
C ARG A 67 -8.57 0.24 22.21
N ASP A 68 -9.09 0.01 21.02
CA ASP A 68 -10.04 -1.09 20.79
C ASP A 68 -9.39 -2.46 21.05
N CYS A 69 -8.14 -2.66 20.63
CA CYS A 69 -7.38 -3.86 20.94
C CYS A 69 -7.23 -4.06 22.47
N GLU A 70 -6.95 -3.01 23.24
CA GLU A 70 -6.89 -3.07 24.70
C GLU A 70 -8.24 -3.44 25.31
N LEU A 71 -9.34 -2.88 24.83
CA LEU A 71 -10.71 -3.21 25.29
C LEU A 71 -11.04 -4.68 25.00
N GLN A 72 -10.51 -5.27 23.92
CA GLN A 72 -10.64 -6.70 23.61
C GLN A 72 -9.67 -7.59 24.39
N GLN A 73 -8.85 -7.01 25.25
CA GLN A 73 -7.83 -7.73 26.05
C GLN A 73 -6.84 -8.48 25.15
N ILE A 74 -6.35 -7.81 24.10
CA ILE A 74 -5.31 -8.33 23.23
C ILE A 74 -3.96 -8.24 23.93
N ASP A 75 -3.16 -9.30 23.85
CA ASP A 75 -1.80 -9.36 24.42
C ASP A 75 -0.74 -8.94 23.38
N THR A 76 -0.94 -9.31 22.12
CA THR A 76 0.00 -9.05 21.02
C THR A 76 -0.72 -8.56 19.80
N VAL A 77 -0.21 -7.50 19.19
CA VAL A 77 -0.71 -6.94 17.92
C VAL A 77 0.35 -7.09 16.84
N PHE A 78 -0.01 -7.77 15.75
CA PHE A 78 0.76 -7.73 14.51
C PHE A 78 0.26 -6.56 13.67
N VAL A 79 1.13 -5.57 13.48
CA VAL A 79 0.88 -4.35 12.71
C VAL A 79 1.43 -4.56 11.32
N LEU A 80 0.58 -4.53 10.30
CA LEU A 80 0.96 -4.75 8.92
C LEU A 80 0.80 -3.47 8.10
N PRO A 81 1.91 -2.78 7.73
CA PRO A 81 1.86 -1.57 6.95
C PRO A 81 1.44 -1.85 5.50
N LEU A 82 0.26 -1.38 5.10
CA LEU A 82 -0.24 -1.49 3.73
C LEU A 82 0.30 -0.33 2.89
N PHE A 83 1.59 -0.37 2.60
CA PHE A 83 2.34 0.57 1.79
C PHE A 83 3.00 -0.14 0.62
N ILE A 84 3.17 0.55 -0.49
CA ILE A 84 3.82 0.00 -1.71
C ILE A 84 5.27 -0.40 -1.43
N SER A 85 6.00 0.45 -0.70
CA SER A 85 7.40 0.22 -0.35
C SER A 85 7.70 0.68 1.07
N PRO A 86 8.81 0.23 1.67
CA PRO A 86 9.35 0.89 2.86
C PRO A 86 9.51 2.39 2.60
N SER A 87 9.03 3.20 3.55
CA SER A 87 8.96 4.66 3.45
C SER A 87 9.23 5.31 4.79
N GLY A 88 9.28 6.65 4.85
CA GLY A 88 9.29 7.39 6.12
C GLY A 88 8.14 6.97 7.01
N HIS A 89 6.95 6.82 6.43
CA HIS A 89 5.77 6.43 7.20
C HIS A 89 5.88 5.03 7.81
N SER A 90 6.31 4.01 7.05
CA SER A 90 6.40 2.64 7.58
C SER A 90 7.59 2.42 8.52
N GLU A 91 8.72 3.11 8.28
CA GLU A 91 9.98 2.86 8.98
C GLU A 91 10.26 3.84 10.13
N ASP A 92 9.64 5.02 10.08
CA ASP A 92 9.86 6.08 11.04
C ASP A 92 8.58 6.48 11.76
N ASP A 93 7.52 6.91 11.06
CA ASP A 93 6.33 7.49 11.67
C ASP A 93 5.53 6.45 12.45
N ILE A 94 5.15 5.32 11.83
CA ILE A 94 4.40 4.24 12.49
C ILE A 94 5.16 3.71 13.72
N PRO A 95 6.45 3.36 13.66
CA PRO A 95 7.19 2.95 14.85
C PRO A 95 7.24 4.01 15.96
N ASN A 96 7.34 5.31 15.62
CA ASN A 96 7.29 6.39 16.61
C ASN A 96 5.88 6.53 17.22
N LEU A 97 4.82 6.49 16.40
CA LEU A 97 3.42 6.54 16.88
C LEU A 97 3.11 5.38 17.82
N LEU A 98 3.65 4.19 17.53
CA LEU A 98 3.47 2.98 18.33
C LEU A 98 4.36 2.92 19.58
N GLY A 99 5.30 3.86 19.76
CA GLY A 99 6.25 3.86 20.87
C GLY A 99 7.34 2.78 20.76
N LEU A 100 7.53 2.19 19.57
CA LEU A 100 8.58 1.20 19.29
C LEU A 100 9.93 1.83 18.97
N LYS A 101 9.91 3.08 18.54
CA LYS A 101 11.08 3.90 18.20
C LYS A 101 10.86 5.30 18.76
N TYR A 102 11.93 5.97 19.13
CA TYR A 102 11.88 7.37 19.46
C TYR A 102 12.95 8.14 18.67
N ASP A 103 12.49 8.91 17.70
CA ASP A 103 13.29 9.88 16.97
C ASP A 103 12.74 11.27 17.30
N PRO A 104 13.53 12.17 17.92
CA PRO A 104 13.05 13.49 18.34
C PRO A 104 12.53 14.35 17.19
N SER A 105 13.11 14.24 15.98
CA SER A 105 12.68 15.00 14.80
C SER A 105 11.33 14.50 14.32
N VAL A 106 11.22 13.19 14.06
CA VAL A 106 9.96 12.55 13.64
C VAL A 106 8.86 12.78 14.67
N HIS A 107 9.19 12.64 15.97
CA HIS A 107 8.22 12.89 17.03
C HIS A 107 7.71 14.34 17.02
N SER A 108 8.59 15.31 16.80
CA SER A 108 8.22 16.74 16.71
C SER A 108 7.32 17.01 15.52
N ASP A 109 7.59 16.41 14.36
CA ASP A 109 6.80 16.56 13.15
C ASP A 109 5.40 15.96 13.35
N LEU A 110 5.31 14.74 13.87
CA LEU A 110 4.04 14.09 14.20
C LEU A 110 3.20 14.87 15.22
N VAL A 111 3.83 15.49 16.23
CA VAL A 111 3.13 16.37 17.17
C VAL A 111 2.58 17.61 16.46
N ALA A 112 3.35 18.21 15.55
CA ALA A 112 2.92 19.39 14.79
C ALA A 112 1.75 19.07 13.84
N GLU A 113 1.68 17.85 13.34
CA GLU A 113 0.58 17.32 12.52
C GLU A 113 -0.66 16.91 13.35
N GLY A 114 -0.55 16.93 14.67
CA GLY A 114 -1.65 16.57 15.57
C GLY A 114 -1.85 15.07 15.73
N ALA A 115 -0.83 14.27 15.45
CA ALA A 115 -0.91 12.82 15.56
C ALA A 115 -1.07 12.37 17.02
N GLU A 116 -1.86 11.32 17.22
CA GLU A 116 -2.11 10.73 18.54
C GLU A 116 -1.19 9.51 18.75
N PHE A 117 -0.35 9.58 19.81
CA PHE A 117 0.61 8.53 20.13
C PHE A 117 -0.03 7.39 20.94
N VAL A 118 0.34 6.18 20.59
CA VAL A 118 -0.09 4.96 21.29
C VAL A 118 0.68 4.82 22.61
N ARG A 119 -0.04 4.50 23.70
CA ARG A 119 0.53 4.15 24.98
C ARG A 119 -0.11 2.84 25.44
N THR A 120 0.60 1.75 25.28
CA THR A 120 0.07 0.42 25.56
C THR A 120 1.08 -0.48 26.26
N ARG A 121 0.58 -1.58 26.85
CA ARG A 121 1.39 -2.69 27.38
C ARG A 121 1.33 -3.91 26.47
N MET A 122 0.55 -3.87 25.40
CA MET A 122 0.51 -4.94 24.41
C MET A 122 1.88 -5.08 23.75
N HIS A 123 2.24 -6.31 23.38
CA HIS A 123 3.41 -6.55 22.57
C HIS A 123 3.07 -6.19 21.12
N LEU A 124 3.84 -5.28 20.50
CA LEU A 124 3.62 -4.83 19.14
C LEU A 124 4.73 -5.35 18.23
N VAL A 125 4.36 -5.93 17.10
CA VAL A 125 5.28 -6.44 16.08
C VAL A 125 4.88 -5.80 14.75
N VAL A 126 5.84 -5.17 14.06
CA VAL A 126 5.60 -4.56 12.75
C VAL A 126 6.07 -5.50 11.66
N GLY A 127 5.17 -5.81 10.73
CA GLY A 127 5.42 -6.66 9.57
C GLY A 127 5.94 -5.91 8.34
N PRO A 128 6.10 -6.62 7.19
CA PRO A 128 6.61 -6.03 5.95
C PRO A 128 5.57 -5.15 5.25
N THR A 129 6.04 -4.38 4.25
CA THR A 129 5.19 -3.70 3.27
C THR A 129 4.90 -4.61 2.06
N LEU A 130 4.14 -4.12 1.07
CA LEU A 130 3.82 -4.87 -0.16
C LEU A 130 5.03 -5.13 -1.08
N MET A 131 6.17 -4.51 -0.85
CA MET A 131 7.30 -4.45 -1.79
C MET A 131 7.72 -5.80 -2.37
N ASP A 132 7.76 -6.85 -1.55
CA ASP A 132 8.23 -8.18 -1.95
C ASP A 132 7.10 -9.23 -2.00
N SER A 133 5.86 -8.78 -2.02
CA SER A 133 4.68 -9.66 -2.00
C SER A 133 4.36 -10.34 -3.34
N GLY A 134 4.82 -9.77 -4.45
CA GLY A 134 4.38 -10.14 -5.81
C GLY A 134 3.04 -9.51 -6.23
N VAL A 135 2.30 -8.91 -5.30
CA VAL A 135 0.99 -8.28 -5.58
C VAL A 135 1.14 -7.11 -6.56
N ILE A 136 2.19 -6.30 -6.41
CA ILE A 136 2.40 -5.11 -7.23
C ILE A 136 2.64 -5.50 -8.68
N GLU A 137 3.57 -6.41 -8.93
CA GLU A 137 3.93 -6.88 -10.27
C GLU A 137 2.74 -7.54 -10.98
N LYS A 138 1.99 -8.36 -10.24
CA LYS A 138 0.78 -9.01 -10.75
C LYS A 138 -0.27 -7.97 -11.13
N ALA A 139 -0.61 -7.06 -10.21
CA ALA A 139 -1.59 -6.01 -10.45
C ALA A 139 -1.20 -5.14 -11.65
N MET A 140 0.04 -4.68 -11.75
CA MET A 140 0.51 -3.85 -12.86
C MET A 140 0.44 -4.60 -14.19
N THR A 141 0.83 -5.87 -14.21
CA THR A 141 0.74 -6.71 -15.43
C THR A 141 -0.71 -6.86 -15.89
N GLU A 142 -1.63 -7.13 -14.98
CA GLU A 142 -3.06 -7.28 -15.30
C GLU A 142 -3.67 -5.97 -15.82
N ARG A 143 -3.36 -4.83 -15.18
CA ARG A 143 -3.84 -3.51 -15.63
C ARG A 143 -3.34 -3.16 -17.04
N VAL A 144 -2.03 -3.36 -17.28
CA VAL A 144 -1.43 -3.09 -18.59
C VAL A 144 -2.03 -3.99 -19.66
N LYS A 145 -2.20 -5.29 -19.37
CA LYS A 145 -2.84 -6.24 -20.31
C LYS A 145 -4.28 -5.88 -20.63
N ALA A 146 -5.03 -5.43 -19.65
CA ALA A 146 -6.43 -5.01 -19.86
C ALA A 146 -6.56 -3.80 -20.79
N LEU A 147 -5.55 -2.96 -20.88
CA LEU A 147 -5.49 -1.79 -21.76
C LEU A 147 -4.81 -2.08 -23.10
N SER A 148 -4.12 -3.21 -23.22
CA SER A 148 -3.35 -3.58 -24.41
C SER A 148 -4.20 -4.21 -25.50
N SER A 149 -3.78 -4.00 -26.74
CA SER A 149 -4.30 -4.68 -27.94
C SER A 149 -3.20 -5.35 -28.77
N ASP A 150 -1.97 -4.83 -28.73
CA ASP A 150 -0.81 -5.34 -29.48
C ASP A 150 0.48 -4.94 -28.73
N PRO A 151 0.98 -5.77 -27.81
CA PRO A 151 2.13 -5.42 -26.96
C PRO A 151 3.39 -5.01 -27.73
N GLU A 152 3.64 -5.57 -28.91
CA GLU A 152 4.84 -5.26 -29.72
C GLU A 152 4.82 -3.81 -30.26
N LYS A 153 3.62 -3.22 -30.43
CA LYS A 153 3.42 -1.87 -30.94
C LYS A 153 3.15 -0.84 -29.86
N GLU A 154 3.08 -1.27 -28.62
CA GLU A 154 2.67 -0.42 -27.51
C GLU A 154 3.85 -0.13 -26.56
N ALA A 155 3.86 1.08 -26.03
CA ALA A 155 4.75 1.47 -24.95
C ALA A 155 4.01 1.41 -23.61
N VAL A 156 4.73 1.03 -22.55
CA VAL A 156 4.25 1.12 -21.17
C VAL A 156 5.07 2.16 -20.43
N VAL A 157 4.39 3.07 -19.73
CA VAL A 157 5.00 4.08 -18.87
C VAL A 157 4.42 3.93 -17.47
N PHE A 158 5.27 3.55 -16.51
CA PHE A 158 4.89 3.51 -15.11
C PHE A 158 5.11 4.85 -14.44
N LEU A 159 4.11 5.29 -13.67
CA LEU A 159 4.21 6.44 -12.79
C LEU A 159 4.09 5.96 -11.34
N ALA A 160 4.99 6.43 -10.48
CA ALA A 160 4.99 6.08 -9.07
C ALA A 160 5.36 7.29 -8.21
N HIS A 161 4.95 7.26 -6.93
CA HIS A 161 5.22 8.38 -6.03
C HIS A 161 6.72 8.60 -5.81
N GLY A 162 7.43 7.54 -5.45
CA GLY A 162 8.82 7.64 -5.03
C GLY A 162 9.00 8.14 -3.60
N ASP A 163 10.19 7.92 -3.06
CA ASP A 163 10.67 8.47 -1.80
C ASP A 163 12.16 8.79 -1.99
N GLY A 164 12.52 10.07 -1.88
CA GLY A 164 13.88 10.52 -2.16
C GLY A 164 14.94 9.84 -1.31
N ALA A 165 14.67 9.64 -0.02
CA ALA A 165 15.57 8.97 0.90
C ALA A 165 15.67 7.45 0.65
N ARG A 166 14.62 6.87 0.07
CA ARG A 166 14.46 5.42 -0.13
C ARG A 166 14.24 5.04 -1.61
N ILE A 167 14.75 5.84 -2.52
CA ILE A 167 14.59 5.68 -3.98
C ILE A 167 15.04 4.30 -4.48
N GLY A 168 15.95 3.63 -3.77
CA GLY A 168 16.41 2.29 -4.12
C GLY A 168 15.31 1.23 -4.10
N PHE A 169 14.39 1.30 -3.13
CA PHE A 169 13.24 0.40 -3.06
C PHE A 169 12.30 0.60 -4.25
N TRP A 170 11.98 1.87 -4.56
CA TRP A 170 11.15 2.21 -5.71
C TRP A 170 11.74 1.74 -7.03
N LYS A 171 13.04 1.89 -7.22
CA LYS A 171 13.74 1.36 -8.42
C LYS A 171 13.65 -0.17 -8.48
N GLY A 172 13.72 -0.85 -7.34
CA GLY A 172 13.54 -2.30 -7.27
C GLY A 172 12.14 -2.73 -7.71
N ILE A 173 11.08 -2.07 -7.21
CA ILE A 173 9.69 -2.32 -7.60
C ILE A 173 9.48 -2.06 -9.10
N LEU A 174 9.93 -0.90 -9.58
CA LEU A 174 9.80 -0.52 -11.00
C LEU A 174 10.48 -1.53 -11.92
N LYS A 175 11.68 -2.02 -11.54
CA LYS A 175 12.40 -3.04 -12.29
C LYS A 175 11.61 -4.36 -12.35
N LYS A 176 11.04 -4.82 -11.24
CA LYS A 176 10.22 -6.02 -11.21
C LYS A 176 8.95 -5.86 -12.08
N CYS A 177 8.28 -4.71 -12.01
CA CYS A 177 7.14 -4.40 -12.88
C CYS A 177 7.54 -4.37 -14.36
N GLU A 178 8.69 -3.76 -14.70
CA GLU A 178 9.25 -3.75 -16.06
C GLU A 178 9.51 -5.17 -16.56
N GLU A 179 10.18 -6.01 -15.78
CA GLU A 179 10.47 -7.41 -16.13
C GLU A 179 9.17 -8.21 -16.34
N ALA A 180 8.18 -8.04 -15.45
CA ALA A 180 6.90 -8.73 -15.55
C ALA A 180 6.11 -8.34 -16.80
N VAL A 181 6.11 -7.06 -17.17
CA VAL A 181 5.41 -6.56 -18.36
C VAL A 181 6.16 -6.92 -19.63
N LYS A 182 7.50 -6.85 -19.64
CA LYS A 182 8.31 -7.33 -20.77
C LYS A 182 8.09 -8.81 -21.08
N ALA A 183 7.87 -9.63 -20.06
CA ALA A 183 7.51 -11.03 -20.24
C ALA A 183 6.16 -11.24 -20.94
N GLN A 184 5.32 -10.19 -21.07
CA GLN A 184 4.06 -10.21 -21.82
C GLN A 184 4.21 -9.71 -23.27
N GLY A 185 5.43 -9.41 -23.73
CA GLY A 185 5.71 -9.00 -25.11
C GLY A 185 5.90 -7.49 -25.30
N PHE A 186 5.84 -6.69 -24.23
CA PHE A 186 6.15 -5.26 -24.33
C PHE A 186 7.67 -5.06 -24.31
N ASP A 187 8.23 -4.51 -25.36
CA ASP A 187 9.67 -4.22 -25.45
C ASP A 187 10.05 -2.77 -25.12
N TYR A 188 9.06 -1.86 -25.08
CA TYR A 188 9.23 -0.48 -24.62
C TYR A 188 8.54 -0.28 -23.27
N VAL A 189 9.34 -0.22 -22.21
CA VAL A 189 8.85 0.10 -20.84
C VAL A 189 9.74 1.19 -20.25
N ASP A 190 9.14 2.26 -19.75
CA ASP A 190 9.84 3.37 -19.12
C ASP A 190 9.08 3.80 -17.86
N TYR A 191 9.62 4.69 -17.05
CA TYR A 191 8.98 5.13 -15.82
C TYR A 191 9.38 6.54 -15.41
N GLN A 192 8.52 7.19 -14.62
CA GLN A 192 8.78 8.43 -13.93
C GLN A 192 8.31 8.38 -12.48
N LEU A 193 9.17 8.82 -11.56
CA LEU A 193 8.77 9.06 -10.18
C LEU A 193 8.18 10.48 -10.09
N ILE A 194 6.99 10.58 -9.49
CA ILE A 194 6.27 11.84 -9.30
C ILE A 194 5.98 11.98 -7.82
N GLY A 195 6.89 12.59 -7.08
CA GLY A 195 6.71 12.92 -5.67
C GLY A 195 5.83 14.16 -5.48
N MET A 196 5.57 14.51 -4.23
CA MET A 196 4.86 15.74 -3.88
C MET A 196 5.54 16.98 -4.47
N GLY A 197 4.75 17.88 -5.08
CA GLY A 197 5.24 19.13 -5.66
C GLY A 197 5.84 19.02 -7.06
N GLN A 198 5.89 17.84 -7.67
CA GLN A 198 6.29 17.68 -9.06
C GLN A 198 5.13 17.97 -10.02
N SER A 199 5.46 18.47 -11.21
CA SER A 199 4.48 18.83 -12.22
C SER A 199 4.32 17.71 -13.24
N PHE A 200 3.09 17.20 -13.38
CA PHE A 200 2.78 16.20 -14.41
C PHE A 200 3.18 16.72 -15.81
N ALA A 201 2.84 17.97 -16.14
CA ALA A 201 3.16 18.55 -17.43
C ALA A 201 4.68 18.67 -17.67
N LYS A 202 5.46 19.06 -16.65
CA LYS A 202 6.90 19.25 -16.78
C LYS A 202 7.69 17.94 -16.75
N ASP A 203 7.30 17.04 -15.87
CA ASP A 203 8.11 15.87 -15.54
C ASP A 203 7.66 14.62 -16.31
N VAL A 204 6.36 14.50 -16.65
CA VAL A 204 5.80 13.32 -17.33
C VAL A 204 5.68 13.52 -18.83
N MET A 205 5.26 14.69 -19.28
CA MET A 205 5.00 14.92 -20.71
C MET A 205 6.18 14.64 -21.64
N PRO A 206 7.43 15.02 -21.31
CA PRO A 206 8.57 14.70 -22.19
C PRO A 206 8.77 13.18 -22.34
N LEU A 207 8.45 12.40 -21.29
CA LEU A 207 8.52 10.95 -21.33
C LEU A 207 7.42 10.37 -22.24
N LEU A 208 6.18 10.82 -22.06
CA LEU A 208 5.06 10.38 -22.89
C LEU A 208 5.26 10.73 -24.38
N ALA A 209 5.84 11.90 -24.67
CA ALA A 209 6.17 12.28 -26.04
C ALA A 209 7.15 11.27 -26.67
N ARG A 210 8.21 10.91 -25.97
CA ARG A 210 9.18 9.88 -26.46
C ARG A 210 8.51 8.51 -26.68
N ALA A 211 7.68 8.08 -25.74
CA ALA A 211 6.97 6.81 -25.83
C ALA A 211 6.02 6.78 -27.05
N ARG A 212 5.23 7.84 -27.21
CA ARG A 212 4.31 8.03 -28.35
C ARG A 212 5.03 8.06 -29.71
N ASP A 213 6.21 8.69 -29.77
CA ASP A 213 6.99 8.77 -31.01
C ASP A 213 7.64 7.43 -31.36
N ALA A 214 7.88 6.58 -30.35
CA ALA A 214 8.48 5.26 -30.51
C ALA A 214 7.46 4.15 -30.81
N ARG A 215 6.19 4.30 -30.40
CA ARG A 215 5.17 3.25 -30.49
C ARG A 215 3.82 3.82 -30.96
N GLU A 216 2.97 2.95 -31.48
CA GLU A 216 1.65 3.33 -31.99
C GLU A 216 0.70 3.79 -30.87
N LYS A 217 0.87 3.20 -29.66
CA LYS A 217 0.06 3.49 -28.47
C LYS A 217 0.95 3.51 -27.21
N THR A 218 0.62 4.36 -26.27
CA THR A 218 1.28 4.44 -24.97
C THR A 218 0.26 4.16 -23.86
N ILE A 219 0.54 3.16 -23.05
CA ILE A 219 -0.23 2.81 -21.84
C ILE A 219 0.49 3.44 -20.65
N VAL A 220 -0.20 4.30 -19.91
CA VAL A 220 0.32 4.95 -18.70
C VAL A 220 -0.34 4.34 -17.49
N GLN A 221 0.42 3.64 -16.65
CA GLN A 221 -0.12 2.95 -15.48
C GLN A 221 0.56 3.45 -14.20
N GLY A 222 -0.25 3.76 -13.19
CA GLY A 222 0.23 4.20 -11.88
C GLY A 222 0.49 3.04 -10.92
N ILE A 223 1.60 3.09 -10.20
CA ILE A 223 1.89 2.20 -9.07
C ILE A 223 1.48 2.94 -7.79
N TYR A 224 0.19 2.91 -7.52
CA TYR A 224 -0.46 3.54 -6.36
C TYR A 224 -1.39 2.54 -5.67
N LEU A 225 -1.63 2.73 -4.37
CA LEU A 225 -2.52 1.84 -3.63
C LEU A 225 -3.97 1.98 -4.12
N VAL A 226 -4.49 3.21 -4.18
CA VAL A 226 -5.88 3.51 -4.59
C VAL A 226 -5.92 4.53 -5.73
N SER A 227 -5.05 5.56 -5.70
CA SER A 227 -5.04 6.63 -6.70
C SER A 227 -4.76 6.10 -8.11
N ASN A 228 -5.26 6.80 -9.14
CA ASN A 228 -5.04 6.45 -10.54
C ASN A 228 -4.49 7.61 -11.35
N VAL A 229 -3.74 7.27 -12.40
CA VAL A 229 -3.06 8.25 -13.27
C VAL A 229 -4.01 8.96 -14.20
N GLY A 230 -5.14 8.36 -14.57
CA GLY A 230 -6.15 9.00 -15.40
C GLY A 230 -6.73 10.24 -14.73
N SER A 231 -7.06 10.14 -13.44
CA SER A 231 -7.50 11.31 -12.66
C SER A 231 -6.41 12.37 -12.53
N MET A 232 -5.16 11.97 -12.31
CA MET A 232 -4.03 12.91 -12.22
C MET A 232 -3.82 13.66 -13.55
N ALA A 233 -3.91 12.96 -14.68
CA ALA A 233 -3.81 13.57 -16.02
C ALA A 233 -4.94 14.59 -16.25
N ARG A 234 -6.19 14.22 -15.95
CA ARG A 234 -7.35 15.12 -16.08
C ARG A 234 -7.21 16.37 -15.20
N MET A 235 -6.82 16.21 -13.95
CA MET A 235 -6.59 17.34 -13.03
C MET A 235 -5.47 18.27 -13.51
N SER A 236 -4.50 17.75 -14.25
CA SER A 236 -3.41 18.52 -14.85
C SER A 236 -3.79 19.14 -16.21
N GLY A 237 -5.04 19.03 -16.66
CA GLY A 237 -5.52 19.56 -17.95
C GLY A 237 -5.02 18.77 -19.16
N MET A 238 -4.56 17.55 -18.98
CA MET A 238 -3.87 16.74 -19.99
C MET A 238 -4.71 15.57 -20.53
N GLY A 239 -5.95 15.41 -20.04
CA GLY A 239 -6.78 14.24 -20.32
C GLY A 239 -7.26 14.10 -21.78
N ASP A 240 -7.29 15.18 -22.58
CA ASP A 240 -8.00 15.19 -23.87
C ASP A 240 -7.12 15.42 -25.10
N ALA A 241 -5.90 15.94 -24.94
CA ALA A 241 -5.15 16.46 -26.08
C ALA A 241 -4.52 15.39 -27.01
N ASP A 242 -4.34 14.13 -26.55
CA ASP A 242 -3.75 13.05 -27.33
C ASP A 242 -4.40 11.66 -27.03
N SER A 243 -5.68 11.66 -26.68
CA SER A 243 -6.42 10.46 -26.23
C SER A 243 -6.43 9.30 -27.23
N ALA A 244 -6.15 9.54 -28.51
CA ALA A 244 -6.07 8.49 -29.52
C ALA A 244 -4.82 7.60 -29.40
N LYS A 245 -3.74 8.10 -28.80
CA LYS A 245 -2.46 7.39 -28.68
C LYS A 245 -1.99 7.16 -27.25
N ILE A 246 -2.57 7.83 -26.27
CA ILE A 246 -2.20 7.69 -24.86
C ILE A 246 -3.43 7.21 -24.09
N VAL A 247 -3.30 6.09 -23.42
CA VAL A 247 -4.35 5.50 -22.58
C VAL A 247 -3.85 5.48 -21.13
N TYR A 248 -4.63 6.08 -20.25
CA TYR A 248 -4.31 6.15 -18.83
C TYR A 248 -5.03 5.06 -18.04
N GLY A 249 -4.31 4.37 -17.14
CA GLY A 249 -4.91 3.45 -16.20
C GLY A 249 -5.80 4.16 -15.18
N GLU A 250 -7.01 3.64 -15.00
CA GLU A 250 -8.03 4.22 -14.11
C GLU A 250 -8.09 3.50 -12.75
N ALA A 251 -7.16 2.56 -12.48
CA ALA A 251 -7.12 1.80 -11.23
C ALA A 251 -5.74 1.77 -10.60
N GLY A 252 -5.71 1.83 -9.28
CA GLY A 252 -4.55 1.49 -8.46
C GLY A 252 -4.46 -0.02 -8.19
N ILE A 253 -3.87 -0.42 -7.07
CA ILE A 253 -3.88 -1.82 -6.61
C ILE A 253 -5.27 -2.16 -6.08
N LEU A 254 -5.84 -1.32 -5.23
CA LEU A 254 -7.19 -1.46 -4.70
C LEU A 254 -8.20 -0.62 -5.52
N PRO A 255 -9.46 -1.09 -5.61
CA PRO A 255 -10.00 -2.32 -4.99
C PRO A 255 -9.79 -3.60 -5.82
N GLU A 256 -9.34 -3.52 -7.08
CA GLU A 256 -9.37 -4.62 -8.04
C GLU A 256 -8.48 -5.80 -7.66
N SER A 257 -7.35 -5.55 -6.98
CA SER A 257 -6.45 -6.61 -6.48
C SER A 257 -6.65 -6.88 -4.98
N ALA A 258 -7.84 -6.62 -4.45
CA ALA A 258 -8.12 -6.81 -3.04
C ALA A 258 -7.97 -8.28 -2.59
N ASP A 259 -8.24 -9.26 -3.46
CA ASP A 259 -8.04 -10.68 -3.13
C ASP A 259 -6.55 -11.01 -3.00
N ASP A 260 -5.70 -10.51 -3.88
CA ASP A 260 -4.25 -10.69 -3.80
C ASP A 260 -3.65 -10.01 -2.56
N VAL A 261 -4.17 -8.81 -2.21
CA VAL A 261 -3.79 -8.12 -0.96
C VAL A 261 -4.20 -8.94 0.25
N MET A 262 -5.38 -9.55 0.25
CA MET A 262 -5.82 -10.44 1.33
C MET A 262 -4.97 -11.69 1.45
N GLU A 263 -4.59 -12.33 0.34
CA GLU A 263 -3.66 -13.48 0.34
C GLU A 263 -2.31 -13.09 0.96
N TRP A 264 -1.77 -11.92 0.58
CA TRP A 264 -0.53 -11.41 1.17
C TRP A 264 -0.68 -11.15 2.67
N ILE A 265 -1.79 -10.57 3.13
CA ILE A 265 -2.06 -10.33 4.55
C ILE A 265 -2.04 -11.65 5.33
N VAL A 266 -2.76 -12.65 4.84
CA VAL A 266 -2.82 -13.99 5.47
C VAL A 266 -1.43 -14.59 5.55
N LYS A 267 -0.69 -14.60 4.44
CA LYS A 267 0.67 -15.14 4.37
C LYS A 267 1.62 -14.42 5.34
N ALA A 268 1.56 -13.10 5.44
CA ALA A 268 2.41 -12.33 6.36
C ALA A 268 2.12 -12.70 7.84
N VAL A 269 0.85 -12.95 8.17
CA VAL A 269 0.45 -13.41 9.51
C VAL A 269 0.95 -14.83 9.77
N GLU A 270 0.78 -15.76 8.83
CA GLU A 270 1.27 -17.14 8.94
C GLU A 270 2.80 -17.20 9.14
N GLU A 271 3.53 -16.41 8.36
CA GLU A 271 4.99 -16.28 8.51
C GLU A 271 5.37 -15.73 9.89
N TRP A 272 4.65 -14.72 10.39
CA TRP A 272 4.86 -14.19 11.73
C TRP A 272 4.56 -15.22 12.82
N LEU A 273 3.50 -15.99 12.68
CA LEU A 273 3.14 -17.04 13.63
C LEU A 273 4.09 -18.25 13.60
N GLY A 274 4.92 -18.36 12.54
CA GLY A 274 5.81 -19.49 12.33
C GLY A 274 5.10 -20.72 11.75
N GLU A 275 3.91 -20.54 11.22
CA GLU A 275 3.13 -21.57 10.52
C GLU A 275 3.57 -21.57 9.04
N LYS A 276 4.54 -22.47 8.69
CA LYS A 276 4.95 -22.74 7.30
C LYS A 276 4.57 -24.16 6.90
#